data_7be5f9a0c752a95e656dce762c5f3282
#
_entry.id   7be5f9a0c752a95e656dce762c5f3282
#
_cell.length_a   1.000
_cell.length_b   1.000
_cell.length_c   1.000
_cell.angle_alpha   90.00
_cell.angle_beta   90.00
_cell.angle_gamma   90.00
#
_symmetry.space_group_name_H-M   'P 1'
#
loop_
_entity.id
_entity.type
_entity.pdbx_description
1 polymer ?
#
loop_
_entity_poly.entity_id
_entity_poly.type
_entity_poly.pdbx_seq_one_letter_code
_entity_poly.pdbx_strand_id
1 'polypeptide(L)'
;LMAHGVHTLLTGHVHVNSISTYRDTLQMSGDSIMEISTGSPITYPCPYRWLTLSQDRSTVTVETDYLTALPGHADLTAYSREWMREHVKVLLPALLVDLYNKTEAVVIKRVEELLAGVQMGTMLISVFKQTLPQTDEAKYALVEKHLSSTVIDLYLLHSAANEPQHAEADSLAQAMYAGMGAMIHDLTDAVLKSYASVQEVMITHVQDMNRPAVQSLVEDRTHWGTTHSDLTDDLSGKWVINEAISGTGVVDVTNVVADGVIYDILGHRIIDTAQPGFYIQNGKKFIK
;
A
#
# COMPACT_ATOMS: atom_id res chain seq x y z
N LEU A 1 -16.69 13.21 -9.10
CA LEU A 1 -16.32 14.09 -7.99
C LEU A 1 -15.95 15.48 -8.51
N MET A 2 -14.97 15.63 -9.40
CA MET A 2 -14.57 16.93 -9.98
C MET A 2 -15.73 17.68 -10.60
N ALA A 3 -16.59 17.03 -11.38
CA ALA A 3 -17.78 17.62 -11.97
C ALA A 3 -18.80 18.18 -10.93
N HIS A 4 -18.62 17.85 -9.67
CA HIS A 4 -19.42 18.34 -8.53
C HIS A 4 -18.63 19.30 -7.63
N GLY A 5 -17.49 19.80 -8.08
CA GLY A 5 -16.68 20.77 -7.33
C GLY A 5 -15.91 20.17 -6.14
N VAL A 6 -15.71 18.87 -6.12
CA VAL A 6 -14.86 18.22 -5.10
C VAL A 6 -13.42 18.26 -5.59
N HIS A 7 -12.58 19.01 -4.88
CA HIS A 7 -11.15 19.16 -5.21
C HIS A 7 -10.22 18.59 -4.15
N THR A 8 -10.74 18.20 -3.00
CA THR A 8 -9.94 17.59 -1.92
C THR A 8 -10.67 16.42 -1.33
N LEU A 9 -9.97 15.30 -1.17
CA LEU A 9 -10.42 14.10 -0.47
C LEU A 9 -9.56 13.90 0.77
N LEU A 10 -10.21 13.57 1.88
CA LEU A 10 -9.55 13.10 3.09
C LEU A 10 -9.81 11.62 3.21
N THR A 11 -8.77 10.83 3.17
CA THR A 11 -8.86 9.38 3.20
C THR A 11 -8.03 8.78 4.34
N GLY A 12 -8.20 7.51 4.58
CA GLY A 12 -7.49 6.73 5.58
C GLY A 12 -7.63 5.25 5.28
N HIS A 13 -7.69 4.40 6.29
CA HIS A 13 -7.90 2.95 6.22
C HIS A 13 -6.65 2.13 5.86
N VAL A 14 -5.88 2.53 4.86
CA VAL A 14 -4.64 1.81 4.46
C VAL A 14 -3.49 2.07 5.45
N HIS A 15 -3.64 3.06 6.32
CA HIS A 15 -2.70 3.47 7.35
C HIS A 15 -1.36 3.99 6.81
N VAL A 16 -1.36 4.51 5.60
CA VAL A 16 -0.20 5.15 4.97
C VAL A 16 -0.44 6.64 4.90
N ASN A 17 0.55 7.45 5.24
CA ASN A 17 0.52 8.87 4.95
C ASN A 17 0.88 9.08 3.49
N SER A 18 0.01 9.77 2.76
CA SER A 18 0.27 10.10 1.37
C SER A 18 -0.49 11.36 1.00
N ILE A 19 0.08 12.14 0.11
CA ILE A 19 -0.60 13.28 -0.52
C ILE A 19 -0.41 13.12 -2.02
N SER A 20 -1.51 12.89 -2.72
CA SER A 20 -1.48 12.68 -4.16
C SER A 20 -2.44 13.60 -4.88
N THR A 21 -2.14 13.92 -6.13
CA THR A 21 -2.99 14.75 -6.97
C THR A 21 -3.38 14.00 -8.23
N TYR A 22 -4.65 13.76 -8.40
CA TYR A 22 -5.20 13.25 -9.65
C TYR A 22 -5.58 14.42 -10.56
N ARG A 23 -5.10 14.40 -11.80
CA ARG A 23 -5.50 15.34 -12.85
C ARG A 23 -6.26 14.59 -13.93
N ASP A 24 -7.42 15.11 -14.32
CA ASP A 24 -8.15 14.57 -15.45
C ASP A 24 -7.46 14.99 -16.76
N THR A 25 -6.67 14.07 -17.32
CA THR A 25 -5.96 14.28 -18.59
C THR A 25 -6.85 14.11 -19.81
N LEU A 26 -8.06 13.56 -19.63
CA LEU A 26 -9.01 13.32 -20.72
C LEU A 26 -9.94 14.52 -20.96
N GLN A 27 -10.14 15.34 -19.94
CA GLN A 27 -10.89 16.59 -20.05
C GLN A 27 -9.93 17.76 -19.99
N MET A 28 -9.97 18.64 -20.96
CA MET A 28 -9.12 19.83 -21.03
C MET A 28 -9.44 20.89 -19.95
N SER A 29 -10.22 20.53 -18.95
CA SER A 29 -10.64 21.46 -17.87
C SER A 29 -9.50 21.88 -16.94
N GLY A 30 -8.42 21.09 -16.90
CA GLY A 30 -7.35 21.30 -15.93
C GLY A 30 -7.73 20.99 -14.49
N ASP A 31 -8.90 20.42 -14.27
CA ASP A 31 -9.40 20.07 -12.93
C ASP A 31 -8.53 18.98 -12.29
N SER A 32 -8.34 19.12 -10.98
CA SER A 32 -7.58 18.16 -10.19
C SER A 32 -8.27 17.88 -8.86
N ILE A 33 -8.07 16.67 -8.35
CA ILE A 33 -8.42 16.30 -6.98
C ILE A 33 -7.13 15.99 -6.24
N MET A 34 -6.98 16.60 -5.08
CA MET A 34 -5.94 16.28 -4.12
C MET A 34 -6.50 15.26 -3.11
N GLU A 35 -5.83 14.16 -2.95
CA GLU A 35 -6.10 13.18 -1.90
C GLU A 35 -5.08 13.34 -0.78
N ILE A 36 -5.58 13.46 0.46
CA ILE A 36 -4.78 13.49 1.68
C ILE A 36 -5.12 12.24 2.46
N SER A 37 -4.33 11.20 2.29
CA SER A 37 -4.44 9.96 3.06
C SER A 37 -3.65 10.09 4.34
N THR A 38 -4.27 9.80 5.47
CA THR A 38 -3.64 9.89 6.78
C THR A 38 -3.49 8.51 7.39
N GLY A 39 -2.29 8.20 7.84
CA GLY A 39 -2.00 6.99 8.60
C GLY A 39 -2.76 6.93 9.92
N SER A 40 -2.66 5.82 10.59
CA SER A 40 -3.35 5.61 11.87
C SER A 40 -2.49 6.03 13.05
N PRO A 41 -3.04 6.76 14.04
CA PRO A 41 -2.29 7.13 15.24
C PRO A 41 -1.98 5.93 16.17
N ILE A 42 -2.51 4.74 15.85
CA ILE A 42 -2.25 3.50 16.61
C ILE A 42 -1.36 2.51 15.85
N THR A 43 -0.89 2.86 14.66
CA THR A 43 0.06 2.03 13.90
C THR A 43 1.31 2.84 13.59
N TYR A 44 2.45 2.16 13.45
CA TYR A 44 3.72 2.82 13.11
C TYR A 44 3.57 3.66 11.83
N PRO A 45 4.07 4.89 11.79
CA PRO A 45 4.78 5.65 12.83
C PRO A 45 3.88 6.49 13.76
N CYS A 46 2.61 6.16 13.93
CA CYS A 46 1.62 6.84 14.76
C CYS A 46 1.34 8.30 14.33
N PRO A 47 1.09 8.56 13.05
CA PRO A 47 0.91 9.90 12.54
C PRO A 47 -0.47 10.46 12.85
N TYR A 48 -0.53 11.80 12.87
CA TYR A 48 -1.77 12.56 12.76
C TYR A 48 -1.52 13.82 11.94
N ARG A 49 -2.57 14.44 11.44
CA ARG A 49 -2.45 15.63 10.60
C ARG A 49 -3.29 16.79 11.10
N TRP A 50 -2.70 17.95 11.00
CA TRP A 50 -3.40 19.22 11.12
C TRP A 50 -3.74 19.73 9.72
N LEU A 51 -5.01 20.04 9.51
CA LEU A 51 -5.48 20.70 8.29
C LEU A 51 -5.98 22.09 8.66
N THR A 52 -5.32 23.08 8.11
CA THR A 52 -5.66 24.50 8.32
C THR A 52 -6.22 25.08 7.03
N LEU A 53 -7.49 25.47 7.05
CA LEU A 53 -8.12 26.19 5.95
C LEU A 53 -7.89 27.68 6.14
N SER A 54 -7.43 28.40 5.10
CA SER A 54 -7.30 29.86 5.14
C SER A 54 -8.64 30.52 5.37
N GLN A 55 -8.61 31.74 5.91
CA GLN A 55 -9.84 32.48 6.23
C GLN A 55 -10.70 32.76 4.99
N ASP A 56 -10.07 33.00 3.85
CA ASP A 56 -10.71 33.18 2.55
C ASP A 56 -11.07 31.85 1.86
N ARG A 57 -10.75 30.72 2.50
CA ARG A 57 -10.98 29.36 2.00
C ARG A 57 -10.28 29.06 0.66
N SER A 58 -9.28 29.83 0.30
CA SER A 58 -8.54 29.64 -0.95
C SER A 58 -7.40 28.64 -0.84
N THR A 59 -6.93 28.36 0.38
CA THR A 59 -5.80 27.42 0.59
C THR A 59 -6.06 26.49 1.74
N VAL A 60 -5.54 25.26 1.60
CA VAL A 60 -5.42 24.31 2.69
C VAL A 60 -3.93 24.07 2.99
N THR A 61 -3.57 24.11 4.26
CA THR A 61 -2.25 23.72 4.73
C THR A 61 -2.39 22.40 5.48
N VAL A 62 -1.52 21.44 5.15
CA VAL A 62 -1.44 20.14 5.82
C VAL A 62 -0.10 20.07 6.54
N GLU A 63 -0.14 19.69 7.79
CA GLU A 63 1.05 19.46 8.62
C GLU A 63 0.92 18.11 9.27
N THR A 64 1.92 17.25 9.08
CA THR A 64 1.97 15.94 9.72
C THR A 64 2.81 16.02 10.98
N ASP A 65 2.30 15.41 12.03
CA ASP A 65 2.99 15.24 13.31
C ASP A 65 2.79 13.82 13.81
N TYR A 66 3.52 13.42 14.84
CA TYR A 66 3.57 12.04 15.31
C TYR A 66 3.37 11.96 16.82
N LEU A 67 2.60 10.97 17.24
CA LEU A 67 2.55 10.61 18.64
C LEU A 67 3.85 9.89 19.00
N THR A 68 4.69 10.54 19.80
CA THR A 68 6.02 10.01 20.15
C THR A 68 6.07 9.35 21.53
N ALA A 69 5.09 9.61 22.38
CA ALA A 69 4.98 9.01 23.70
C ALA A 69 3.55 8.88 24.18
N LEU A 70 3.30 7.88 24.99
CA LEU A 70 2.04 7.66 25.73
C LEU A 70 2.36 7.20 27.17
N PRO A 71 1.39 7.29 28.10
CA PRO A 71 1.55 6.68 29.41
C PRO A 71 1.93 5.20 29.30
N GLY A 72 3.07 4.82 29.87
CA GLY A 72 3.64 3.48 29.78
C GLY A 72 4.56 3.20 28.59
N HIS A 73 4.62 4.10 27.58
CA HIS A 73 5.48 3.98 26.40
C HIS A 73 6.16 5.31 26.11
N ALA A 74 7.34 5.52 26.72
CA ALA A 74 8.10 6.75 26.55
C ALA A 74 8.69 6.94 25.14
N ASP A 75 8.92 5.85 24.42
CA ASP A 75 9.29 5.82 23.00
C ASP A 75 8.21 5.02 22.24
N LEU A 76 7.15 5.71 21.85
CA LEU A 76 6.05 5.10 21.12
C LEU A 76 6.45 4.70 19.70
N THR A 77 7.37 5.44 19.10
CA THR A 77 7.84 5.14 17.74
C THR A 77 8.56 3.79 17.68
N ALA A 78 9.50 3.54 18.59
CA ALA A 78 10.18 2.26 18.68
C ALA A 78 9.21 1.13 19.04
N TYR A 79 8.32 1.37 20.02
CA TYR A 79 7.32 0.40 20.42
C TYR A 79 6.37 0.02 19.26
N SER A 80 5.81 1.00 18.58
CA SER A 80 4.86 0.76 17.49
C SER A 80 5.51 0.08 16.28
N ARG A 81 6.79 0.41 16.00
CA ARG A 81 7.57 -0.26 14.95
C ARG A 81 7.77 -1.74 15.26
N GLU A 82 8.18 -2.07 16.47
CA GLU A 82 8.37 -3.47 16.87
C GLU A 82 7.04 -4.23 16.94
N TRP A 83 6.01 -3.60 17.48
CA TRP A 83 4.66 -4.16 17.51
C TRP A 83 4.17 -4.50 16.10
N MET A 84 4.33 -3.57 15.16
CA MET A 84 3.93 -3.78 13.77
C MET A 84 4.75 -4.88 13.10
N ARG A 85 6.07 -4.93 13.35
CA ARG A 85 6.96 -6.00 12.87
C ARG A 85 6.45 -7.37 13.30
N GLU A 86 6.11 -7.55 14.56
CA GLU A 86 5.59 -8.81 15.09
C GLU A 86 4.20 -9.16 14.53
N HIS A 87 3.35 -8.17 14.31
CA HIS A 87 1.99 -8.42 13.78
C HIS A 87 1.98 -8.71 12.28
N VAL A 88 2.85 -8.07 11.51
CA VAL A 88 3.01 -8.38 10.08
C VAL A 88 3.44 -9.83 9.89
N LYS A 89 4.28 -10.36 10.75
CA LYS A 89 4.69 -11.78 10.71
C LYS A 89 3.50 -12.75 10.76
N VAL A 90 2.42 -12.41 11.44
CA VAL A 90 1.21 -13.25 11.51
C VAL A 90 0.46 -13.29 10.17
N LEU A 91 0.55 -12.23 9.38
CA LEU A 91 -0.11 -12.12 8.07
C LEU A 91 0.75 -12.68 6.94
N LEU A 92 2.06 -12.76 7.13
CA LEU A 92 3.02 -13.17 6.11
C LEU A 92 2.79 -14.57 5.54
N PRO A 93 2.44 -15.62 6.32
CA PRO A 93 2.34 -16.96 5.78
C PRO A 93 1.45 -17.07 4.54
N ALA A 94 0.24 -16.51 4.60
CA ALA A 94 -0.67 -16.55 3.46
C ALA A 94 -0.14 -15.76 2.26
N LEU A 95 0.42 -14.57 2.50
CA LEU A 95 0.98 -13.71 1.46
C LEU A 95 2.21 -14.37 0.79
N LEU A 96 3.11 -14.94 1.58
CA LEU A 96 4.34 -15.54 1.07
C LEU A 96 4.07 -16.86 0.35
N VAL A 97 3.10 -17.66 0.79
CA VAL A 97 2.65 -18.86 0.07
C VAL A 97 2.02 -18.49 -1.27
N ASP A 98 1.23 -17.44 -1.35
CA ASP A 98 0.67 -16.94 -2.62
C ASP A 98 1.79 -16.47 -3.57
N LEU A 99 2.76 -15.73 -3.06
CA LEU A 99 3.95 -15.31 -3.81
C LEU A 99 4.73 -16.53 -4.32
N TYR A 100 4.93 -17.53 -3.46
CA TYR A 100 5.56 -18.78 -3.85
C TYR A 100 4.82 -19.45 -5.00
N ASN A 101 3.52 -19.66 -4.87
CA ASN A 101 2.71 -20.37 -5.88
C ASN A 101 2.76 -19.68 -7.24
N LYS A 102 2.72 -18.36 -7.27
CA LYS A 102 2.88 -17.55 -8.50
C LYS A 102 4.26 -17.74 -9.11
N THR A 103 5.30 -17.69 -8.29
CA THR A 103 6.69 -17.90 -8.73
C THR A 103 6.92 -19.32 -9.23
N GLU A 104 6.46 -20.32 -8.50
CA GLU A 104 6.55 -21.74 -8.86
C GLU A 104 5.93 -22.01 -10.24
N ALA A 105 4.74 -21.49 -10.51
CA ALA A 105 4.06 -21.66 -11.79
C ALA A 105 4.91 -21.13 -12.97
N VAL A 106 5.54 -19.99 -12.79
CA VAL A 106 6.45 -19.40 -13.80
C VAL A 106 7.71 -20.24 -13.97
N VAL A 107 8.32 -20.67 -12.87
CA VAL A 107 9.53 -21.49 -12.89
C VAL A 107 9.26 -22.85 -13.56
N ILE A 108 8.18 -23.52 -13.21
CA ILE A 108 7.78 -24.80 -13.84
C ILE A 108 7.64 -24.60 -15.35
N LYS A 109 6.88 -23.61 -15.78
CA LYS A 109 6.67 -23.33 -17.20
C LYS A 109 8.00 -23.12 -17.94
N ARG A 110 8.93 -22.37 -17.35
CA ARG A 110 10.24 -22.11 -17.96
C ARG A 110 11.11 -23.35 -18.02
N VAL A 111 11.11 -24.18 -16.98
CA VAL A 111 11.83 -25.47 -16.98
C VAL A 111 11.25 -26.39 -18.07
N GLU A 112 9.94 -26.45 -18.23
CA GLU A 112 9.29 -27.23 -19.29
C GLU A 112 9.66 -26.73 -20.68
N GLU A 113 9.65 -25.42 -20.92
CA GLU A 113 10.05 -24.81 -22.19
C GLU A 113 11.51 -25.10 -22.53
N LEU A 114 12.41 -25.03 -21.56
CA LEU A 114 13.84 -25.25 -21.75
C LEU A 114 14.21 -26.71 -21.98
N LEU A 115 13.49 -27.60 -21.36
CA LEU A 115 13.69 -29.04 -21.50
C LEU A 115 12.86 -29.67 -22.63
N ALA A 116 12.01 -28.87 -23.29
CA ALA A 116 11.26 -29.31 -24.46
C ALA A 116 12.23 -29.69 -25.59
N GLY A 117 12.16 -30.93 -26.05
CA GLY A 117 13.05 -31.46 -27.09
C GLY A 117 14.45 -31.94 -26.62
N VAL A 118 14.75 -31.79 -25.35
CA VAL A 118 15.99 -32.37 -24.74
C VAL A 118 15.78 -33.87 -24.51
N GLN A 119 16.79 -34.68 -24.88
CA GLN A 119 16.77 -36.11 -24.55
C GLN A 119 16.63 -36.29 -23.04
N MET A 120 15.67 -37.08 -22.58
CA MET A 120 15.28 -37.24 -21.18
C MET A 120 14.64 -35.99 -20.51
N GLY A 121 14.26 -34.94 -21.26
CA GLY A 121 13.67 -33.72 -20.72
C GLY A 121 12.44 -33.99 -19.86
N THR A 122 11.54 -34.88 -20.30
CA THR A 122 10.32 -35.24 -19.53
C THR A 122 10.66 -35.86 -18.18
N MET A 123 11.72 -36.70 -18.11
CA MET A 123 12.19 -37.28 -16.85
C MET A 123 12.76 -36.21 -15.92
N LEU A 124 13.57 -35.29 -16.44
CA LEU A 124 14.12 -34.19 -15.67
C LEU A 124 13.03 -33.24 -15.13
N ILE A 125 12.01 -32.96 -15.91
CA ILE A 125 10.83 -32.18 -15.47
C ILE A 125 10.10 -32.89 -14.32
N SER A 126 9.94 -34.23 -14.44
CA SER A 126 9.31 -35.04 -13.38
C SER A 126 10.10 -35.00 -12.08
N VAL A 127 11.42 -35.18 -12.17
CA VAL A 127 12.32 -35.08 -11.03
C VAL A 127 12.27 -33.69 -10.41
N PHE A 128 12.32 -32.63 -11.22
CA PHE A 128 12.22 -31.26 -10.76
C PHE A 128 10.93 -31.02 -9.97
N LYS A 129 9.77 -31.40 -10.51
CA LYS A 129 8.49 -31.25 -9.82
C LYS A 129 8.44 -32.00 -8.48
N GLN A 130 9.13 -33.09 -8.34
CA GLN A 130 9.22 -33.84 -7.07
C GLN A 130 10.12 -33.17 -6.02
N THR A 131 11.05 -32.30 -6.45
CA THR A 131 11.93 -31.54 -5.52
C THR A 131 11.27 -30.29 -4.97
N LEU A 132 10.16 -29.85 -5.56
CA LEU A 132 9.45 -28.64 -5.11
C LEU A 132 8.76 -28.89 -3.76
N PRO A 133 8.66 -27.87 -2.90
CA PRO A 133 7.87 -27.92 -1.67
C PRO A 133 6.42 -28.32 -1.94
N GLN A 134 5.93 -29.36 -1.27
CA GLN A 134 4.60 -29.92 -1.51
C GLN A 134 3.54 -29.44 -0.51
N THR A 135 3.96 -28.87 0.62
CA THR A 135 3.03 -28.36 1.64
C THR A 135 3.19 -26.86 1.82
N ASP A 136 2.15 -26.19 2.27
CA ASP A 136 2.20 -24.74 2.49
C ASP A 136 3.23 -24.36 3.56
N GLU A 137 3.47 -25.20 4.55
CA GLU A 137 4.52 -24.99 5.55
C GLU A 137 5.91 -25.01 4.92
N ALA A 138 6.17 -25.96 4.01
CA ALA A 138 7.46 -26.07 3.32
C ALA A 138 7.66 -24.90 2.33
N LYS A 139 6.59 -24.48 1.63
CA LYS A 139 6.59 -23.32 0.76
C LYS A 139 6.89 -22.05 1.54
N TYR A 140 6.16 -21.86 2.64
CA TYR A 140 6.37 -20.72 3.54
C TYR A 140 7.81 -20.69 4.06
N ALA A 141 8.34 -21.81 4.58
CA ALA A 141 9.69 -21.87 5.13
C ALA A 141 10.77 -21.48 4.09
N LEU A 142 10.58 -21.85 2.83
CA LEU A 142 11.50 -21.46 1.77
C LEU A 142 11.45 -19.95 1.50
N VAL A 143 10.26 -19.39 1.37
CA VAL A 143 10.11 -17.94 1.11
C VAL A 143 10.52 -17.13 2.33
N GLU A 144 10.17 -17.57 3.53
CA GLU A 144 10.56 -16.94 4.80
C GLU A 144 12.08 -16.80 4.90
N LYS A 145 12.80 -17.87 4.58
CA LYS A 145 14.28 -17.90 4.59
C LYS A 145 14.90 -16.75 3.79
N HIS A 146 14.31 -16.39 2.65
CA HIS A 146 14.90 -15.45 1.70
C HIS A 146 14.27 -14.07 1.69
N LEU A 147 12.99 -13.93 2.05
CA LEU A 147 12.23 -12.72 1.78
C LEU A 147 11.54 -12.11 3.01
N SER A 148 11.28 -12.88 4.08
CA SER A 148 10.41 -12.43 5.17
C SER A 148 10.89 -11.13 5.81
N SER A 149 12.16 -11.02 6.18
CA SER A 149 12.69 -9.79 6.82
C SER A 149 12.57 -8.58 5.89
N THR A 150 12.92 -8.76 4.62
CA THR A 150 12.87 -7.69 3.62
C THR A 150 11.43 -7.23 3.36
N VAL A 151 10.48 -8.17 3.27
CA VAL A 151 9.04 -7.83 3.11
C VAL A 151 8.52 -7.04 4.32
N ILE A 152 8.91 -7.43 5.53
CA ILE A 152 8.54 -6.70 6.74
C ILE A 152 9.12 -5.28 6.72
N ASP A 153 10.39 -5.14 6.37
CA ASP A 153 11.07 -3.83 6.35
C ASP A 153 10.50 -2.93 5.25
N LEU A 154 10.17 -3.49 4.07
CA LEU A 154 9.46 -2.77 3.01
C LEU A 154 8.07 -2.29 3.48
N TYR A 155 7.33 -3.13 4.19
CA TYR A 155 6.02 -2.75 4.71
C TYR A 155 6.12 -1.64 5.77
N LEU A 156 7.13 -1.70 6.64
CA LEU A 156 7.40 -0.64 7.62
C LEU A 156 7.79 0.67 6.95
N LEU A 157 8.64 0.60 5.92
CA LEU A 157 9.04 1.77 5.14
C LEU A 157 7.83 2.42 4.47
N HIS A 158 7.01 1.62 3.78
CA HIS A 158 5.79 2.08 3.14
C HIS A 158 4.81 2.73 4.13
N SER A 159 4.65 2.16 5.33
CA SER A 159 3.80 2.73 6.38
C SER A 159 4.33 4.04 6.95
N ALA A 160 5.64 4.26 6.90
CA ALA A 160 6.25 5.51 7.37
C ALA A 160 5.99 6.70 6.45
N ALA A 161 5.62 6.45 5.20
CA ALA A 161 5.44 7.43 4.12
C ALA A 161 6.75 8.09 3.64
N ASN A 162 6.66 8.84 2.55
CA ASN A 162 7.79 9.58 1.97
C ASN A 162 8.91 8.67 1.43
N GLU A 163 8.53 7.55 0.83
CA GLU A 163 9.42 6.49 0.34
C GLU A 163 10.41 6.92 -0.74
N PRO A 164 10.06 7.79 -1.70
CA PRO A 164 10.83 7.94 -2.94
C PRO A 164 12.23 8.50 -2.77
N GLN A 165 12.58 8.98 -1.60
CA GLN A 165 13.83 9.68 -1.38
C GLN A 165 14.84 8.95 -0.47
N HIS A 166 14.52 7.73 -0.07
CA HIS A 166 15.37 7.02 0.86
C HIS A 166 16.31 6.03 0.17
N ALA A 167 17.62 6.20 0.37
CA ALA A 167 18.62 5.19 0.01
C ALA A 167 18.30 3.81 0.64
N GLU A 168 17.53 3.80 1.74
CA GLU A 168 17.00 2.61 2.37
C GLU A 168 15.99 1.90 1.45
N ALA A 169 15.12 2.63 0.76
CA ALA A 169 14.14 2.07 -0.17
C ALA A 169 14.81 1.31 -1.32
N ASP A 170 15.83 1.91 -1.93
CA ASP A 170 16.61 1.27 -3.00
C ASP A 170 17.34 0.03 -2.49
N SER A 171 17.90 0.10 -1.30
CA SER A 171 18.60 -1.03 -0.66
C SER A 171 17.65 -2.19 -0.39
N LEU A 172 16.44 -1.90 0.13
CA LEU A 172 15.42 -2.91 0.38
C LEU A 172 14.86 -3.52 -0.91
N ALA A 173 14.66 -2.71 -1.96
CA ALA A 173 14.26 -3.22 -3.27
C ALA A 173 15.32 -4.18 -3.84
N GLN A 174 16.59 -3.83 -3.75
CA GLN A 174 17.69 -4.70 -4.18
C GLN A 174 17.77 -5.99 -3.33
N ALA A 175 17.57 -5.88 -2.01
CA ALA A 175 17.52 -7.03 -1.12
C ALA A 175 16.35 -7.98 -1.48
N MET A 176 15.19 -7.41 -1.85
CA MET A 176 14.05 -8.20 -2.33
C MET A 176 14.38 -8.96 -3.61
N TYR A 177 15.00 -8.31 -4.60
CA TYR A 177 15.42 -8.96 -5.84
C TYR A 177 16.50 -10.03 -5.60
N ALA A 178 17.46 -9.75 -4.73
CA ALA A 178 18.46 -10.74 -4.34
C ALA A 178 17.85 -11.97 -3.65
N GLY A 179 16.90 -11.74 -2.73
CA GLY A 179 16.15 -12.82 -2.07
C GLY A 179 15.34 -13.67 -3.05
N MET A 180 14.67 -13.06 -4.03
CA MET A 180 14.00 -13.77 -5.12
C MET A 180 14.97 -14.64 -5.92
N GLY A 181 16.14 -14.11 -6.24
CA GLY A 181 17.19 -14.86 -6.94
C GLY A 181 17.65 -16.07 -6.13
N ALA A 182 17.96 -15.88 -4.85
CA ALA A 182 18.37 -16.97 -3.97
C ALA A 182 17.29 -18.05 -3.82
N MET A 183 16.03 -17.66 -3.74
CA MET A 183 14.90 -18.60 -3.70
C MET A 183 14.81 -19.43 -4.99
N ILE A 184 15.02 -18.82 -6.15
CA ILE A 184 15.00 -19.54 -7.44
C ILE A 184 16.18 -20.50 -7.53
N HIS A 185 17.35 -20.14 -7.05
CA HIS A 185 18.48 -21.07 -6.96
C HIS A 185 18.12 -22.29 -6.09
N ASP A 186 17.60 -22.07 -4.89
CA ASP A 186 17.17 -23.18 -4.02
C ASP A 186 16.13 -24.09 -4.68
N LEU A 187 15.21 -23.53 -5.49
CA LEU A 187 14.21 -24.29 -6.23
C LEU A 187 14.77 -25.10 -7.39
N THR A 188 15.80 -24.59 -8.07
CA THR A 188 16.20 -25.10 -9.38
C THR A 188 17.56 -25.80 -9.39
N ASP A 189 18.37 -25.64 -8.35
CA ASP A 189 19.73 -26.17 -8.29
C ASP A 189 19.82 -27.69 -8.47
N ALA A 190 18.83 -28.42 -8.01
CA ALA A 190 18.79 -29.87 -8.18
C ALA A 190 18.83 -30.32 -9.66
N VAL A 191 18.35 -29.48 -10.58
CA VAL A 191 18.19 -29.80 -12.00
C VAL A 191 19.03 -28.88 -12.90
N LEU A 192 19.19 -27.62 -12.52
CA LEU A 192 19.77 -26.58 -13.37
C LEU A 192 21.08 -25.99 -12.88
N LYS A 193 21.69 -26.52 -11.81
CA LYS A 193 22.96 -26.00 -11.27
C LYS A 193 24.07 -25.87 -12.33
N SER A 194 24.11 -26.80 -13.29
CA SER A 194 25.07 -26.76 -14.38
C SER A 194 24.68 -25.84 -15.53
N TYR A 195 23.53 -25.18 -15.44
CA TYR A 195 22.96 -24.31 -16.46
C TYR A 195 22.70 -22.91 -15.87
N ALA A 196 23.74 -22.28 -15.31
CA ALA A 196 23.63 -21.00 -14.62
C ALA A 196 22.98 -19.90 -15.48
N SER A 197 23.27 -19.84 -16.77
CA SER A 197 22.65 -18.85 -17.68
C SER A 197 21.13 -19.01 -17.79
N VAL A 198 20.63 -20.22 -17.61
CA VAL A 198 19.19 -20.52 -17.60
C VAL A 198 18.56 -20.05 -16.29
N GLN A 199 19.23 -20.28 -15.18
CA GLN A 199 18.77 -19.78 -13.87
C GLN A 199 18.71 -18.25 -13.87
N GLU A 200 19.72 -17.57 -14.39
CA GLU A 200 19.73 -16.10 -14.49
C GLU A 200 18.56 -15.54 -15.31
N VAL A 201 18.20 -16.19 -16.42
CA VAL A 201 17.03 -15.79 -17.21
C VAL A 201 15.73 -15.93 -16.40
N MET A 202 15.61 -17.01 -15.61
CA MET A 202 14.43 -17.21 -14.75
C MET A 202 14.39 -16.19 -13.61
N ILE A 203 15.52 -15.91 -12.98
CA ILE A 203 15.65 -14.91 -11.93
C ILE A 203 15.19 -13.55 -12.45
N THR A 204 15.75 -13.11 -13.58
CA THR A 204 15.38 -11.86 -14.23
C THR A 204 13.89 -11.80 -14.51
N HIS A 205 13.32 -12.87 -15.05
CA HIS A 205 11.89 -12.91 -15.37
C HIS A 205 10.99 -12.79 -14.12
N VAL A 206 11.34 -13.50 -13.04
CA VAL A 206 10.59 -13.41 -11.77
C VAL A 206 10.74 -12.04 -11.13
N GLN A 207 11.93 -11.45 -11.17
CA GLN A 207 12.16 -10.10 -10.68
C GLN A 207 11.35 -9.08 -11.49
N ASP A 208 11.33 -9.16 -12.81
CA ASP A 208 10.57 -8.25 -13.67
C ASP A 208 9.06 -8.39 -13.46
N MET A 209 8.56 -9.61 -13.26
CA MET A 209 7.15 -9.86 -12.95
C MET A 209 6.73 -9.21 -11.62
N ASN A 210 7.62 -9.20 -10.63
CA ASN A 210 7.34 -8.63 -9.30
C ASN A 210 7.77 -7.16 -9.16
N ARG A 211 8.48 -6.61 -10.15
CA ARG A 211 8.96 -5.24 -10.12
C ARG A 211 7.87 -4.20 -9.80
N PRO A 212 6.67 -4.23 -10.44
CA PRO A 212 5.64 -3.26 -10.10
C PRO A 212 5.19 -3.33 -8.63
N ALA A 213 5.10 -4.53 -8.07
CA ALA A 213 4.71 -4.71 -6.67
C ALA A 213 5.81 -4.22 -5.70
N VAL A 214 7.08 -4.49 -5.99
CA VAL A 214 8.20 -3.97 -5.19
C VAL A 214 8.26 -2.45 -5.31
N GLN A 215 8.13 -1.92 -6.51
CA GLN A 215 8.15 -0.47 -6.74
C GLN A 215 7.01 0.24 -6.02
N SER A 216 5.80 -0.33 -5.98
CA SER A 216 4.68 0.26 -5.25
C SER A 216 4.91 0.35 -3.74
N LEU A 217 5.86 -0.41 -3.19
CA LEU A 217 6.22 -0.35 -1.77
C LEU A 217 7.38 0.61 -1.48
N VAL A 218 8.15 0.99 -2.49
CA VAL A 218 9.35 1.84 -2.32
C VAL A 218 9.28 3.16 -3.09
N GLU A 219 8.37 3.29 -4.03
CA GLU A 219 8.24 4.48 -4.86
C GLU A 219 6.81 5.02 -4.78
N ASP A 220 6.68 6.27 -4.40
CA ASP A 220 5.41 6.98 -4.39
C ASP A 220 4.88 7.36 -5.78
N ARG A 221 5.60 6.97 -6.83
CA ARG A 221 5.27 7.30 -8.23
C ARG A 221 3.97 6.70 -8.74
N THR A 222 3.42 5.72 -8.06
CA THR A 222 2.26 4.97 -8.54
C THR A 222 0.93 5.52 -8.07
N HIS A 223 0.94 6.52 -7.25
CA HIS A 223 -0.28 7.16 -6.85
C HIS A 223 -0.97 7.78 -8.08
N TRP A 224 -1.94 7.06 -8.61
CA TRP A 224 -2.84 7.49 -9.67
C TRP A 224 -2.23 7.68 -11.07
N GLY A 225 -1.15 6.98 -11.40
CA GLY A 225 -0.56 7.01 -12.73
C GLY A 225 0.00 8.37 -13.16
N THR A 226 0.29 9.23 -12.21
CA THR A 226 0.92 10.52 -12.45
C THR A 226 2.42 10.42 -12.22
N THR A 227 3.19 10.94 -13.14
CA THR A 227 4.61 11.22 -12.93
C THR A 227 4.70 12.43 -12.00
N HIS A 228 4.68 12.20 -10.69
CA HIS A 228 4.90 13.27 -9.73
C HIS A 228 6.39 13.49 -9.54
N SER A 229 6.97 14.30 -10.38
CA SER A 229 8.29 14.88 -10.15
C SER A 229 8.29 15.97 -9.06
N ASP A 230 7.11 16.38 -8.62
CA ASP A 230 6.94 17.62 -7.87
C ASP A 230 6.52 17.41 -6.42
N LEU A 231 6.06 16.23 -6.02
CA LEU A 231 5.74 15.93 -4.63
C LEU A 231 6.99 15.41 -3.92
N THR A 232 7.71 16.35 -3.34
CA THR A 232 8.91 16.04 -2.55
C THR A 232 8.62 15.71 -1.10
N ASP A 233 7.36 15.87 -0.67
CA ASP A 233 6.96 15.70 0.72
C ASP A 233 5.48 15.33 0.84
N ASP A 234 5.22 14.06 1.19
CA ASP A 234 3.87 13.56 1.53
C ASP A 234 3.42 13.93 2.94
N LEU A 235 4.27 14.59 3.70
CA LEU A 235 4.02 14.85 5.10
C LEU A 235 3.40 16.21 5.32
N SER A 236 3.84 17.23 4.57
CA SER A 236 3.41 18.58 4.78
C SER A 236 3.38 19.41 3.51
N GLY A 237 2.49 20.37 3.43
CA GLY A 237 2.44 21.29 2.28
C GLY A 237 1.29 22.28 2.35
N LYS A 238 1.28 23.19 1.38
CA LYS A 238 0.24 24.18 1.22
C LYS A 238 -0.26 24.17 -0.22
N TRP A 239 -1.56 24.00 -0.38
CA TRP A 239 -2.21 23.92 -1.69
C TRP A 239 -3.25 25.03 -1.85
N VAL A 240 -3.34 25.55 -3.05
CA VAL A 240 -4.43 26.44 -3.45
C VAL A 240 -5.62 25.58 -3.81
N ILE A 241 -6.71 25.74 -3.07
CA ILE A 241 -8.00 25.20 -3.44
C ILE A 241 -8.53 26.15 -4.50
N ASN A 242 -8.71 25.68 -5.72
CA ASN A 242 -8.99 26.47 -6.91
C ASN A 242 -9.98 27.62 -6.67
N GLU A 243 -9.65 28.83 -7.14
CA GLU A 243 -10.44 30.06 -6.97
C GLU A 243 -11.86 29.98 -7.57
N ALA A 244 -12.14 28.96 -8.37
CA ALA A 244 -13.42 28.78 -9.02
C ALA A 244 -14.57 28.37 -8.09
N ILE A 245 -14.32 28.17 -6.80
CA ILE A 245 -15.39 27.97 -5.81
C ILE A 245 -15.87 29.33 -5.26
N SER A 246 -16.04 30.32 -6.13
CA SER A 246 -16.87 31.45 -5.81
C SER A 246 -18.32 31.03 -5.92
N GLY A 247 -18.83 30.40 -4.90
CA GLY A 247 -20.25 30.45 -4.69
C GLY A 247 -21.08 29.19 -4.62
N THR A 248 -20.52 27.96 -4.77
CA THR A 248 -21.40 26.81 -4.59
C THR A 248 -20.60 25.58 -4.17
N GLY A 249 -20.80 25.10 -2.97
CA GLY A 249 -20.34 23.75 -2.71
C GLY A 249 -20.07 23.38 -1.27
N VAL A 250 -19.78 24.31 -0.40
CA VAL A 250 -20.10 24.10 1.01
C VAL A 250 -21.52 24.59 1.17
N VAL A 251 -22.48 23.68 1.07
CA VAL A 251 -23.78 23.93 1.65
C VAL A 251 -23.48 24.33 3.08
N ASP A 252 -23.72 25.58 3.41
CA ASP A 252 -23.62 26.04 4.79
C ASP A 252 -24.48 25.09 5.61
N VAL A 253 -23.82 24.21 6.36
CA VAL A 253 -24.51 23.17 7.17
C VAL A 253 -25.46 23.81 8.17
N THR A 254 -25.36 25.15 8.36
CA THR A 254 -26.27 25.93 9.18
C THR A 254 -27.63 26.08 8.53
N ASN A 255 -27.77 25.88 7.20
CA ASN A 255 -29.04 25.98 6.46
C ASN A 255 -29.59 24.61 6.01
N VAL A 256 -29.14 23.52 6.59
CA VAL A 256 -29.85 22.26 6.42
C VAL A 256 -31.24 22.45 7.01
N VAL A 257 -32.21 22.57 6.12
CA VAL A 257 -33.61 22.49 6.51
C VAL A 257 -33.74 21.20 7.29
N ALA A 258 -34.13 21.31 8.55
CA ALA A 258 -34.28 20.19 9.44
C ALA A 258 -35.34 19.25 8.83
N ASP A 259 -34.93 18.29 8.05
CA ASP A 259 -35.83 17.35 7.37
C ASP A 259 -36.29 16.21 8.33
N GLY A 260 -35.76 16.21 9.54
CA GLY A 260 -36.08 15.19 10.53
C GLY A 260 -35.55 13.80 10.20
N VAL A 261 -34.85 13.65 9.08
CA VAL A 261 -34.31 12.36 8.68
C VAL A 261 -33.14 11.95 9.59
N ILE A 262 -33.12 10.72 9.99
CA ILE A 262 -32.08 10.13 10.83
C ILE A 262 -31.16 9.29 9.95
N TYR A 263 -29.87 9.43 10.16
CA TYR A 263 -28.83 8.68 9.48
C TYR A 263 -27.97 7.91 10.50
N ASP A 264 -27.43 6.76 10.10
CA ASP A 264 -26.36 6.12 10.85
C ASP A 264 -25.02 6.84 10.59
N ILE A 265 -23.96 6.37 11.25
CA ILE A 265 -22.60 6.93 11.08
C ILE A 265 -22.01 6.68 9.69
N LEU A 266 -22.59 5.79 8.88
CA LEU A 266 -22.19 5.49 7.50
C LEU A 266 -22.99 6.31 6.49
N GLY A 267 -23.93 7.16 6.96
CA GLY A 267 -24.78 7.99 6.11
C GLY A 267 -26.00 7.29 5.53
N HIS A 268 -26.34 6.07 6.00
CA HIS A 268 -27.55 5.40 5.59
C HIS A 268 -28.76 6.00 6.30
N ARG A 269 -29.82 6.24 5.56
CA ARG A 269 -31.08 6.70 6.14
C ARG A 269 -31.68 5.62 7.03
N ILE A 270 -32.00 5.99 8.26
CA ILE A 270 -32.59 5.11 9.25
C ILE A 270 -34.08 5.43 9.39
N ILE A 271 -34.92 4.42 9.22
CA ILE A 271 -36.37 4.54 9.38
C ILE A 271 -36.79 4.23 10.83
N ASP A 272 -36.05 3.37 11.51
CA ASP A 272 -36.33 2.98 12.89
C ASP A 272 -35.04 3.02 13.73
N THR A 273 -35.07 3.81 14.81
CA THR A 273 -34.00 3.94 15.79
C THR A 273 -34.19 3.03 17.01
N ALA A 274 -34.92 1.93 16.89
CA ALA A 274 -35.15 1.01 18.00
C ALA A 274 -33.89 0.29 18.47
N GLN A 275 -32.88 0.20 17.63
CA GLN A 275 -31.59 -0.41 17.97
C GLN A 275 -30.69 0.61 18.69
N PRO A 276 -29.95 0.19 19.75
CA PRO A 276 -28.91 1.03 20.33
C PRO A 276 -27.83 1.36 19.28
N GLY A 277 -27.45 2.62 19.17
CA GLY A 277 -26.47 3.03 18.17
C GLY A 277 -26.17 4.53 18.16
N PHE A 278 -25.23 4.90 17.30
CA PHE A 278 -24.91 6.30 17.02
C PHE A 278 -25.68 6.78 15.79
N TYR A 279 -26.36 7.88 15.94
CA TYR A 279 -27.22 8.46 14.90
C TYR A 279 -26.91 9.93 14.66
N ILE A 280 -27.26 10.41 13.47
CA ILE A 280 -27.14 11.81 13.05
C ILE A 280 -28.51 12.28 12.63
N GLN A 281 -28.97 13.36 13.22
CA GLN A 281 -30.22 14.04 12.82
C GLN A 281 -29.99 15.55 12.83
N ASN A 282 -30.34 16.22 11.75
CA ASN A 282 -30.16 17.67 11.59
C ASN A 282 -28.71 18.11 11.91
N GLY A 283 -27.72 17.34 11.47
CA GLY A 283 -26.30 17.60 11.71
C GLY A 283 -25.81 17.36 13.14
N LYS A 284 -26.66 16.91 14.04
CA LYS A 284 -26.30 16.60 15.44
C LYS A 284 -26.20 15.11 15.65
N LYS A 285 -25.12 14.68 16.31
CA LYS A 285 -24.92 13.28 16.74
C LYS A 285 -25.68 13.04 18.05
N PHE A 286 -26.30 11.88 18.14
CA PHE A 286 -26.90 11.40 19.38
C PHE A 286 -26.74 9.89 19.51
N ILE A 287 -26.84 9.39 20.74
CA ILE A 287 -26.82 7.95 21.06
C ILE A 287 -28.20 7.58 21.53
N LYS A 288 -28.68 6.44 21.11
CA LYS A 288 -29.92 5.87 21.63
C LYS A 288 -29.65 4.50 22.21
#